data_79cedc91ad50e07dfcb5c21b87872f14
#
_entry.id   79cedc91ad50e07dfcb5c21b87872f14
#
_cell.length_a   1.000
_cell.length_b   1.000
_cell.length_c   1.000
_cell.angle_alpha   90.00
_cell.angle_beta   90.00
_cell.angle_gamma   90.00
#
_symmetry.space_group_name_H-M   'P 1'
#
loop_
_entity.id
_entity.type
_entity.pdbx_description
1 polymer ?
#
loop_
_entity_poly.entity_id
_entity_poly.type
_entity_poly.pdbx_seq_one_letter_code
_entity_poly.pdbx_strand_id
1 'polypeptide(L)'
;MEKYSIKSTHNALKTKLKDYIVAQYLGESQLLMNYCRDKLDEEGILYSKPYIEANAAYKVMEDGILKADIPEDVRKILLDMSNRGLGVYKNPYKHQVQALESFYAGKDTFVATGTGSGKTECFMWPMISKIVSEGKKESWNKRGVRTLMLYPMNALVSDQIGRLRKMIGDTEGEFLNLFKNFNGNNARRPQFGMYTGRTPYPGEINSDKDKKLAETLTSDLLNKSDEVKEKLVEIGKYPAKYDLQEFVDMLYEGKHITNDNDAEMITRIEMQQLCPDILITNYSMLEYMLIRPVESKLWEETKRWLEFDKENKLTIVIDEAHMYKGSAGGEVALLIRRLLNKLNINNSRVNFILTSASVPKEEKEYIEKFIKDLTGNENEYNFNIISGIQKEFSFEHLTEFDVNKLLKFDIDLLQCEEKERLNIINSLLKELDQKHDFDNYKECQIYLYDYLERIEPMIKI
;
A
#
# COMPACT_ATOMS: atom_id res chain seq x y z
N MET A 1 27.64 4.81 15.56
CA MET A 1 26.17 4.83 15.47
C MET A 1 25.65 3.97 16.61
N GLU A 2 24.99 4.56 17.60
CA GLU A 2 24.29 3.76 18.61
C GLU A 2 23.23 2.92 17.90
N LYS A 3 23.36 1.59 17.99
CA LYS A 3 22.34 0.68 17.44
C LYS A 3 21.10 0.80 18.33
N TYR A 4 20.07 1.47 17.84
CA TYR A 4 18.77 1.51 18.49
C TYR A 4 18.15 0.11 18.48
N SER A 5 18.00 -0.49 19.65
CA SER A 5 17.19 -1.70 19.81
C SER A 5 15.71 -1.32 19.99
N ILE A 6 14.79 -2.27 19.74
CA ILE A 6 13.35 -2.09 20.01
C ILE A 6 13.14 -1.69 21.48
N LYS A 7 13.83 -2.33 22.41
CA LYS A 7 13.75 -2.05 23.85
C LYS A 7 14.26 -0.64 24.18
N SER A 8 15.42 -0.22 23.63
CA SER A 8 15.96 1.12 23.86
C SER A 8 15.06 2.21 23.28
N THR A 9 14.50 1.99 22.09
CA THR A 9 13.54 2.90 21.45
C THR A 9 12.24 3.01 22.26
N HIS A 10 11.68 1.88 22.70
CA HIS A 10 10.50 1.85 23.57
C HIS A 10 10.74 2.63 24.88
N ASN A 11 11.86 2.39 25.56
CA ASN A 11 12.21 3.10 26.78
C ASN A 11 12.40 4.60 26.56
N ALA A 12 13.04 5.00 25.46
CA ALA A 12 13.22 6.41 25.10
C ALA A 12 11.88 7.10 24.82
N LEU A 13 10.98 6.44 24.09
CA LEU A 13 9.63 6.96 23.81
C LEU A 13 8.80 7.09 25.09
N LYS A 14 8.82 6.05 25.95
CA LYS A 14 8.16 6.06 27.26
C LYS A 14 8.63 7.25 28.11
N THR A 15 9.94 7.43 28.23
CA THR A 15 10.51 8.53 29.02
C THR A 15 10.12 9.90 28.47
N LYS A 16 10.24 10.10 27.15
CA LYS A 16 9.88 11.37 26.51
C LYS A 16 8.38 11.69 26.64
N LEU A 17 7.51 10.69 26.47
CA LEU A 17 6.07 10.88 26.61
C LEU A 17 5.69 11.21 28.07
N LYS A 18 6.28 10.53 29.03
CA LYS A 18 6.12 10.79 30.47
C LYS A 18 6.54 12.24 30.82
N ASP A 19 7.73 12.64 30.38
CA ASP A 19 8.25 13.98 30.64
C ASP A 19 7.38 15.06 29.98
N TYR A 20 6.87 14.80 28.77
CA TYR A 20 5.94 15.70 28.09
C TYR A 20 4.63 15.89 28.91
N ILE A 21 4.00 14.79 29.35
CA ILE A 21 2.76 14.85 30.13
C ILE A 21 2.96 15.61 31.43
N VAL A 22 4.05 15.28 32.16
CA VAL A 22 4.35 15.94 33.43
C VAL A 22 4.62 17.44 33.22
N ALA A 23 5.40 17.81 32.22
CA ALA A 23 5.69 19.22 31.92
C ALA A 23 4.45 20.00 31.49
N GLN A 24 3.57 19.37 30.70
CA GLN A 24 2.38 20.04 30.16
C GLN A 24 1.29 20.32 31.21
N TYR A 25 1.11 19.41 32.17
CA TYR A 25 -0.04 19.47 33.07
C TYR A 25 0.29 19.74 34.54
N LEU A 26 1.55 19.61 34.95
CA LEU A 26 1.95 19.64 36.37
C LEU A 26 3.13 20.58 36.67
N GLY A 27 3.47 21.49 35.77
CA GLY A 27 4.67 22.33 35.83
C GLY A 27 4.83 23.21 37.09
N GLU A 28 3.78 23.37 37.90
CA GLU A 28 3.78 24.27 39.07
C GLU A 28 4.15 23.59 40.43
N SER A 29 4.13 22.25 40.50
CA SER A 29 4.34 21.51 41.75
C SER A 29 5.29 20.32 41.59
N GLN A 30 6.49 20.43 42.16
CA GLN A 30 7.49 19.37 42.11
C GLN A 30 7.00 18.06 42.76
N LEU A 31 6.22 18.13 43.81
CA LEU A 31 5.70 16.97 44.54
C LEU A 31 4.67 16.22 43.68
N LEU A 32 3.78 16.94 42.98
CA LEU A 32 2.82 16.36 42.04
C LEU A 32 3.51 15.80 40.78
N MET A 33 4.56 16.47 40.33
CA MET A 33 5.37 15.98 39.19
C MET A 33 5.99 14.63 39.51
N ASN A 34 6.60 14.46 40.69
CA ASN A 34 7.22 13.20 41.08
C ASN A 34 6.18 12.09 41.26
N TYR A 35 5.08 12.37 41.96
CA TYR A 35 3.98 11.41 42.14
C TYR A 35 3.38 10.96 40.78
N CYS A 36 3.16 11.90 39.87
CA CYS A 36 2.66 11.58 38.55
C CYS A 36 3.65 10.74 37.71
N ARG A 37 4.97 11.03 37.81
CA ARG A 37 6.00 10.22 37.17
C ARG A 37 5.96 8.76 37.63
N ASP A 38 5.84 8.56 38.91
CA ASP A 38 5.76 7.21 39.49
C ASP A 38 4.52 6.48 39.05
N LYS A 39 3.35 7.18 39.02
CA LYS A 39 2.12 6.61 38.52
C LYS A 39 2.13 6.30 37.02
N LEU A 40 2.72 7.14 36.20
CA LEU A 40 2.87 6.90 34.77
C LEU A 40 3.86 5.76 34.44
N ASP A 41 4.69 5.36 35.39
CA ASP A 41 5.56 4.20 35.26
C ASP A 41 4.88 2.86 35.57
N GLU A 42 3.68 2.89 36.18
CA GLU A 42 2.91 1.68 36.40
C GLU A 42 2.46 1.07 35.06
N GLU A 43 2.58 -0.25 34.96
CA GLU A 43 2.20 -0.99 33.76
C GLU A 43 0.69 -0.83 33.45
N GLY A 44 0.37 -0.58 32.17
CA GLY A 44 -1.02 -0.42 31.73
C GLY A 44 -1.57 1.02 31.83
N ILE A 45 -0.85 1.98 32.45
CA ILE A 45 -1.28 3.38 32.52
C ILE A 45 -0.85 4.16 31.26
N LEU A 46 0.45 4.22 30.99
CA LEU A 46 0.99 4.97 29.85
C LEU A 46 1.40 4.07 28.69
N TYR A 47 1.72 2.84 28.95
CA TYR A 47 2.24 1.89 27.96
C TYR A 47 1.88 0.44 28.34
N SER A 48 1.85 -0.42 27.32
CA SER A 48 1.82 -1.86 27.49
C SER A 48 3.22 -2.44 27.26
N LYS A 49 3.52 -3.58 27.86
CA LYS A 49 4.75 -4.31 27.50
C LYS A 49 4.72 -4.66 26.01
N PRO A 50 5.81 -4.42 25.27
CA PRO A 50 5.91 -4.91 23.91
C PRO A 50 5.93 -6.44 23.92
N TYR A 51 5.16 -7.04 23.04
CA TYR A 51 5.21 -8.47 22.76
C TYR A 51 5.47 -8.71 21.28
N ILE A 52 6.03 -9.86 20.97
CA ILE A 52 6.31 -10.26 19.59
C ILE A 52 5.23 -11.26 19.18
N GLU A 53 4.55 -10.97 18.10
CA GLU A 53 3.62 -11.87 17.45
C GLU A 53 4.21 -12.30 16.11
N ALA A 54 4.32 -13.60 15.87
CA ALA A 54 4.75 -14.12 14.59
C ALA A 54 3.56 -14.22 13.64
N ASN A 55 3.61 -13.48 12.54
CA ASN A 55 2.65 -13.66 11.47
C ASN A 55 3.00 -14.91 10.66
N ALA A 56 2.08 -15.88 10.61
CA ALA A 56 2.25 -17.05 9.76
C ALA A 56 2.40 -16.64 8.28
N ALA A 57 3.36 -17.23 7.59
CA ALA A 57 3.58 -16.98 6.17
C ALA A 57 2.35 -17.42 5.35
N TYR A 58 2.00 -16.62 4.34
CA TYR A 58 0.92 -16.98 3.43
C TYR A 58 1.37 -18.02 2.41
N LYS A 59 0.41 -18.85 1.95
CA LYS A 59 0.67 -19.88 0.95
C LYS A 59 1.05 -19.24 -0.38
N VAL A 60 2.26 -19.52 -0.83
CA VAL A 60 2.80 -19.11 -2.13
C VAL A 60 2.26 -20.02 -3.23
N MET A 61 2.05 -19.48 -4.41
CA MET A 61 1.69 -20.21 -5.61
C MET A 61 2.85 -20.13 -6.61
N GLU A 62 3.58 -21.22 -6.77
CA GLU A 62 4.68 -21.30 -7.74
C GLU A 62 4.15 -21.11 -9.16
N ASP A 63 4.80 -20.20 -9.90
CA ASP A 63 4.40 -19.78 -11.25
C ASP A 63 2.92 -19.31 -11.29
N GLY A 64 2.45 -18.66 -10.21
CA GLY A 64 1.03 -18.34 -10.02
C GLY A 64 0.45 -17.49 -11.15
N ILE A 65 1.20 -16.52 -11.68
CA ILE A 65 0.75 -15.70 -12.84
C ILE A 65 0.62 -16.55 -14.10
N LEU A 66 1.54 -17.48 -14.33
CA LEU A 66 1.51 -18.37 -15.51
C LEU A 66 0.30 -19.32 -15.46
N LYS A 67 -0.06 -19.77 -14.26
CA LYS A 67 -1.16 -20.74 -14.03
C LYS A 67 -2.52 -20.08 -13.81
N ALA A 68 -2.57 -18.75 -13.65
CA ALA A 68 -3.80 -18.02 -13.38
C ALA A 68 -4.82 -18.12 -14.53
N ASP A 69 -6.10 -18.22 -14.19
CA ASP A 69 -7.21 -18.20 -15.16
C ASP A 69 -7.55 -16.75 -15.53
N ILE A 70 -6.74 -16.19 -16.42
CA ILE A 70 -6.82 -14.81 -16.90
C ILE A 70 -6.60 -14.75 -18.40
N PRO A 71 -7.03 -13.68 -19.09
CA PRO A 71 -6.77 -13.48 -20.51
C PRO A 71 -5.28 -13.55 -20.85
N GLU A 72 -4.96 -14.12 -22.00
CA GLU A 72 -3.57 -14.39 -22.43
C GLU A 72 -2.73 -13.12 -22.59
N ASP A 73 -3.33 -12.03 -23.06
CA ASP A 73 -2.68 -10.73 -23.17
C ASP A 73 -2.33 -10.16 -21.79
N VAL A 74 -3.23 -10.30 -20.81
CA VAL A 74 -3.02 -9.91 -19.42
C VAL A 74 -1.89 -10.71 -18.79
N ARG A 75 -1.88 -12.03 -19.01
CA ARG A 75 -0.80 -12.91 -18.54
C ARG A 75 0.55 -12.45 -19.08
N LYS A 76 0.64 -12.15 -20.38
CA LYS A 76 1.87 -11.65 -21.01
C LYS A 76 2.32 -10.32 -20.40
N ILE A 77 1.39 -9.39 -20.17
CA ILE A 77 1.68 -8.10 -19.53
C ILE A 77 2.30 -8.32 -18.14
N LEU A 78 1.64 -9.12 -17.29
CA LEU A 78 2.10 -9.35 -15.92
C LEU A 78 3.44 -10.10 -15.85
N LEU A 79 3.67 -11.07 -16.74
CA LEU A 79 4.95 -11.76 -16.85
C LEU A 79 6.07 -10.82 -17.31
N ASP A 80 5.82 -9.94 -18.27
CA ASP A 80 6.81 -8.94 -18.70
C ASP A 80 7.10 -7.93 -17.60
N MET A 81 6.07 -7.47 -16.85
CA MET A 81 6.26 -6.64 -15.66
C MET A 81 7.12 -7.34 -14.61
N SER A 82 6.88 -8.64 -14.37
CA SER A 82 7.67 -9.43 -13.42
C SER A 82 9.14 -9.54 -13.83
N ASN A 83 9.39 -9.80 -15.11
CA ASN A 83 10.75 -9.92 -15.66
C ASN A 83 11.53 -8.60 -15.58
N ARG A 84 10.84 -7.45 -15.64
CA ARG A 84 11.42 -6.11 -15.54
C ARG A 84 11.48 -5.57 -14.10
N GLY A 85 11.06 -6.35 -13.11
CA GLY A 85 11.07 -5.89 -11.71
C GLY A 85 10.01 -4.82 -11.37
N LEU A 86 8.93 -4.71 -12.15
CA LEU A 86 7.89 -3.70 -12.02
C LEU A 86 6.80 -4.10 -11.01
N GLY A 87 7.19 -4.62 -9.84
CA GLY A 87 6.29 -4.89 -8.72
C GLY A 87 5.34 -6.08 -8.90
N VAL A 88 5.59 -6.95 -9.88
CA VAL A 88 4.90 -8.23 -10.04
C VAL A 88 5.84 -9.36 -9.65
N TYR A 89 5.38 -10.27 -8.79
CA TYR A 89 6.20 -11.36 -8.28
C TYR A 89 5.98 -12.65 -9.07
N LYS A 90 7.07 -13.37 -9.34
CA LYS A 90 7.00 -14.67 -10.04
C LYS A 90 6.21 -15.70 -9.25
N ASN A 91 6.40 -15.71 -7.94
CA ASN A 91 5.74 -16.62 -7.00
C ASN A 91 4.83 -15.80 -6.05
N PRO A 92 3.64 -15.39 -6.50
CA PRO A 92 2.71 -14.62 -5.70
C PRO A 92 2.06 -15.45 -4.60
N TYR A 93 1.43 -14.77 -3.65
CA TYR A 93 0.54 -15.44 -2.71
C TYR A 93 -0.74 -15.91 -3.41
N LYS A 94 -1.31 -17.02 -2.94
CA LYS A 94 -2.53 -17.59 -3.54
C LYS A 94 -3.69 -16.60 -3.60
N HIS A 95 -3.90 -15.79 -2.56
CA HIS A 95 -4.97 -14.79 -2.55
C HIS A 95 -4.76 -13.65 -3.57
N GLN A 96 -3.50 -13.33 -3.94
CA GLN A 96 -3.21 -12.35 -4.99
C GLN A 96 -3.64 -12.88 -6.36
N VAL A 97 -3.35 -14.15 -6.65
CA VAL A 97 -3.81 -14.82 -7.88
C VAL A 97 -5.34 -14.89 -7.92
N GLN A 98 -5.97 -15.31 -6.82
CA GLN A 98 -7.43 -15.37 -6.71
C GLN A 98 -8.12 -14.01 -6.94
N ALA A 99 -7.51 -12.91 -6.43
CA ALA A 99 -8.02 -11.56 -6.66
C ALA A 99 -7.94 -11.18 -8.15
N LEU A 100 -6.84 -11.52 -8.80
CA LEU A 100 -6.65 -11.28 -10.23
C LEU A 100 -7.67 -12.08 -11.07
N GLU A 101 -7.83 -13.38 -10.81
CA GLU A 101 -8.82 -14.25 -11.48
C GLU A 101 -10.25 -13.75 -11.26
N SER A 102 -10.60 -13.37 -10.03
CA SER A 102 -11.90 -12.82 -9.68
C SER A 102 -12.23 -11.55 -10.49
N PHE A 103 -11.26 -10.64 -10.59
CA PHE A 103 -11.43 -9.41 -11.36
C PHE A 103 -11.68 -9.67 -12.84
N TYR A 104 -10.90 -10.58 -13.47
CA TYR A 104 -11.07 -10.90 -14.89
C TYR A 104 -12.28 -11.81 -15.17
N ALA A 105 -12.78 -12.52 -14.17
CA ALA A 105 -14.10 -13.16 -14.22
C ALA A 105 -15.27 -12.16 -14.10
N GLY A 106 -15.00 -10.86 -13.99
CA GLY A 106 -16.00 -9.80 -13.90
C GLY A 106 -16.70 -9.71 -12.54
N LYS A 107 -16.11 -10.31 -11.50
CA LYS A 107 -16.63 -10.29 -10.13
C LYS A 107 -16.04 -9.12 -9.34
N ASP A 108 -16.87 -8.50 -8.52
CA ASP A 108 -16.39 -7.61 -7.50
C ASP A 108 -15.64 -8.39 -6.41
N THR A 109 -14.58 -7.84 -5.85
CA THR A 109 -13.65 -8.58 -5.00
C THR A 109 -13.51 -7.91 -3.63
N PHE A 110 -13.62 -8.70 -2.58
CA PHE A 110 -13.31 -8.29 -1.21
C PHE A 110 -12.16 -9.14 -0.67
N VAL A 111 -11.01 -8.50 -0.39
CA VAL A 111 -9.80 -9.18 0.09
C VAL A 111 -9.64 -8.91 1.58
N ALA A 112 -9.79 -9.97 2.40
CA ALA A 112 -9.64 -9.92 3.84
C ALA A 112 -8.36 -10.67 4.25
N THR A 113 -7.27 -9.96 4.46
CA THR A 113 -5.98 -10.54 4.84
C THR A 113 -5.25 -9.63 5.84
N GLY A 114 -4.40 -10.21 6.70
CA GLY A 114 -3.64 -9.45 7.68
C GLY A 114 -2.71 -8.39 7.09
N THR A 115 -2.12 -7.58 7.95
CA THR A 115 -1.09 -6.61 7.55
C THR A 115 0.16 -7.32 7.02
N GLY A 116 0.82 -6.74 6.01
CA GLY A 116 2.01 -7.36 5.40
C GLY A 116 1.73 -8.55 4.47
N SER A 117 0.47 -8.86 4.19
CA SER A 117 0.06 -9.98 3.32
C SER A 117 0.12 -9.69 1.82
N GLY A 118 0.53 -8.49 1.40
CA GLY A 118 0.48 -8.11 0.00
C GLY A 118 -0.93 -7.83 -0.53
N LYS A 119 -1.80 -7.23 0.29
CA LYS A 119 -3.14 -6.77 -0.13
C LYS A 119 -3.11 -5.79 -1.31
N THR A 120 -2.10 -4.95 -1.34
CA THR A 120 -1.94 -3.92 -2.37
C THR A 120 -1.84 -4.52 -3.76
N GLU A 121 -1.12 -5.62 -3.91
CA GLU A 121 -0.96 -6.33 -5.17
C GLU A 121 -2.29 -6.90 -5.67
N CYS A 122 -3.23 -7.22 -4.78
CA CYS A 122 -4.56 -7.73 -5.13
C CYS A 122 -5.40 -6.73 -5.93
N PHE A 123 -5.12 -5.43 -5.85
CA PHE A 123 -5.79 -4.42 -6.68
C PHE A 123 -4.84 -3.75 -7.68
N MET A 124 -3.56 -3.59 -7.37
CA MET A 124 -2.60 -2.97 -8.29
C MET A 124 -2.44 -3.78 -9.59
N TRP A 125 -2.27 -5.10 -9.49
CA TRP A 125 -2.10 -5.93 -10.69
C TRP A 125 -3.31 -5.94 -11.61
N PRO A 126 -4.56 -6.16 -11.11
CA PRO A 126 -5.73 -6.07 -11.97
C PRO A 126 -5.90 -4.71 -12.64
N MET A 127 -5.73 -3.62 -11.87
CA MET A 127 -5.94 -2.28 -12.43
C MET A 127 -4.88 -1.90 -13.46
N ILE A 128 -3.58 -2.18 -13.20
CA ILE A 128 -2.50 -1.83 -14.13
C ILE A 128 -2.59 -2.68 -15.40
N SER A 129 -2.79 -4.00 -15.27
CA SER A 129 -2.91 -4.86 -16.43
C SER A 129 -4.13 -4.53 -17.30
N LYS A 130 -5.26 -4.14 -16.68
CA LYS A 130 -6.44 -3.63 -17.41
C LYS A 130 -6.11 -2.36 -18.18
N ILE A 131 -5.42 -1.39 -17.57
CA ILE A 131 -5.01 -0.14 -18.21
C ILE A 131 -4.07 -0.43 -19.39
N VAL A 132 -3.10 -1.34 -19.24
CA VAL A 132 -2.20 -1.71 -20.33
C VAL A 132 -2.97 -2.40 -21.46
N SER A 133 -3.90 -3.30 -21.16
CA SER A 133 -4.75 -3.94 -22.18
C SER A 133 -5.67 -2.94 -22.91
N GLU A 134 -6.14 -1.89 -22.22
CA GLU A 134 -6.97 -0.85 -22.82
C GLU A 134 -6.19 0.03 -23.82
N GLY A 135 -4.86 0.15 -23.63
CA GLY A 135 -4.03 0.99 -24.48
C GLY A 135 -4.11 0.70 -25.99
N LYS A 136 -4.53 -0.52 -26.38
CA LYS A 136 -4.78 -0.91 -27.78
C LYS A 136 -6.13 -0.44 -28.32
N LYS A 137 -7.07 -0.09 -27.44
CA LYS A 137 -8.43 0.28 -27.82
C LYS A 137 -8.50 1.74 -28.24
N GLU A 138 -9.42 2.06 -29.15
CA GLU A 138 -9.69 3.44 -29.54
C GLU A 138 -10.12 4.31 -28.34
N SER A 139 -10.78 3.70 -27.34
CA SER A 139 -11.18 4.34 -26.10
C SER A 139 -9.99 4.92 -25.30
N TRP A 140 -8.76 4.44 -25.54
CA TRP A 140 -7.54 4.96 -24.89
C TRP A 140 -7.26 6.43 -25.25
N ASN A 141 -7.67 6.85 -26.44
CA ASN A 141 -7.55 8.24 -26.88
C ASN A 141 -8.50 9.20 -26.15
N LYS A 142 -9.48 8.68 -25.42
CA LYS A 142 -10.37 9.47 -24.56
C LYS A 142 -9.79 9.53 -23.14
N ARG A 143 -9.65 10.74 -22.62
CA ARG A 143 -9.26 10.93 -21.22
C ARG A 143 -10.42 10.55 -20.30
N GLY A 144 -10.10 10.09 -19.11
CA GLY A 144 -11.09 9.71 -18.10
C GLY A 144 -10.44 8.94 -16.95
N VAL A 145 -11.02 9.00 -15.78
CA VAL A 145 -10.59 8.20 -14.62
C VAL A 145 -11.02 6.74 -14.86
N ARG A 146 -10.05 5.88 -15.09
CA ARG A 146 -10.25 4.43 -15.26
C ARG A 146 -10.27 3.71 -13.94
N THR A 147 -9.49 4.22 -13.01
CA THR A 147 -9.42 3.69 -11.63
C THR A 147 -9.47 4.83 -10.64
N LEU A 148 -10.44 4.76 -9.72
CA LEU A 148 -10.56 5.62 -8.56
C LEU A 148 -10.15 4.83 -7.32
N MET A 149 -9.12 5.30 -6.61
CA MET A 149 -8.65 4.69 -5.37
C MET A 149 -9.05 5.56 -4.18
N LEU A 150 -9.82 4.99 -3.26
CA LEU A 150 -10.33 5.67 -2.08
C LEU A 150 -9.64 5.16 -0.82
N TYR A 151 -9.08 6.08 -0.05
CA TYR A 151 -8.41 5.82 1.22
C TYR A 151 -9.09 6.56 2.37
N PRO A 152 -9.12 5.98 3.58
CA PRO A 152 -9.69 6.65 4.73
C PRO A 152 -8.84 7.83 5.22
N MET A 153 -7.52 7.78 5.02
CA MET A 153 -6.58 8.78 5.52
C MET A 153 -5.50 9.15 4.51
N ASN A 154 -5.04 10.41 4.55
CA ASN A 154 -3.99 10.92 3.66
C ASN A 154 -2.63 10.23 3.83
N ALA A 155 -2.34 9.65 5.00
CA ALA A 155 -1.07 8.96 5.24
C ALA A 155 -0.91 7.72 4.34
N LEU A 156 -1.97 6.94 4.17
CA LEU A 156 -1.99 5.75 3.32
C LEU A 156 -1.84 6.10 1.83
N VAL A 157 -2.37 7.25 1.42
CA VAL A 157 -2.26 7.72 0.03
C VAL A 157 -0.80 7.91 -0.39
N SER A 158 0.04 8.44 0.49
CA SER A 158 1.45 8.69 0.19
C SER A 158 2.26 7.41 -0.06
N ASP A 159 1.94 6.33 0.65
CA ASP A 159 2.57 5.02 0.44
C ASP A 159 2.19 4.43 -0.94
N GLN A 160 0.93 4.55 -1.31
CA GLN A 160 0.45 4.03 -2.59
C GLN A 160 0.99 4.80 -3.81
N ILE A 161 1.18 6.11 -3.67
CA ILE A 161 1.89 6.90 -4.69
C ILE A 161 3.31 6.36 -4.89
N GLY A 162 4.03 6.08 -3.80
CA GLY A 162 5.36 5.48 -3.89
C GLY A 162 5.38 4.14 -4.63
N ARG A 163 4.34 3.31 -4.44
CA ARG A 163 4.20 2.04 -5.17
C ARG A 163 3.90 2.25 -6.66
N LEU A 164 3.00 3.17 -7.00
CA LEU A 164 2.71 3.50 -8.41
C LEU A 164 3.95 4.09 -9.11
N ARG A 165 4.73 4.92 -8.44
CA ARG A 165 6.00 5.41 -8.98
C ARG A 165 6.95 4.29 -9.35
N LYS A 166 7.04 3.23 -8.53
CA LYS A 166 7.88 2.05 -8.81
C LYS A 166 7.33 1.16 -9.92
N MET A 167 6.01 1.02 -10.02
CA MET A 167 5.38 0.09 -10.94
C MET A 167 5.19 0.66 -12.35
N ILE A 168 4.69 1.90 -12.44
CA ILE A 168 4.35 2.54 -13.70
C ILE A 168 5.05 3.88 -13.94
N GLY A 169 5.70 4.42 -12.90
CA GLY A 169 6.41 5.70 -12.91
C GLY A 169 7.94 5.56 -12.96
N ASP A 170 8.46 4.38 -13.26
CA ASP A 170 9.87 4.08 -13.25
C ASP A 170 10.71 5.06 -14.07
N THR A 171 11.87 5.46 -13.52
CA THR A 171 12.77 6.45 -14.12
C THR A 171 13.60 5.86 -15.27
N GLU A 172 13.79 4.54 -15.29
CA GLU A 172 14.55 3.85 -16.33
C GLU A 172 13.74 3.62 -17.61
N GLY A 173 12.43 3.89 -17.58
CA GLY A 173 11.56 3.77 -18.73
C GLY A 173 11.11 2.34 -19.05
N GLU A 174 11.36 1.39 -18.15
CA GLU A 174 11.01 -0.02 -18.36
C GLU A 174 9.49 -0.21 -18.56
N PHE A 175 8.68 0.45 -17.72
CA PHE A 175 7.22 0.41 -17.92
C PHE A 175 6.78 1.12 -19.20
N LEU A 176 7.39 2.26 -19.53
CA LEU A 176 7.07 2.99 -20.76
C LEU A 176 7.38 2.14 -21.99
N ASN A 177 8.53 1.45 -22.00
CA ASN A 177 8.92 0.53 -23.07
C ASN A 177 7.94 -0.65 -23.17
N LEU A 178 7.58 -1.26 -22.03
CA LEU A 178 6.56 -2.30 -21.97
C LEU A 178 5.24 -1.80 -22.56
N PHE A 179 4.77 -0.65 -22.12
CA PHE A 179 3.50 -0.09 -22.55
C PHE A 179 3.48 0.21 -24.06
N LYS A 180 4.56 0.79 -24.60
CA LYS A 180 4.71 1.05 -26.04
C LYS A 180 4.83 -0.22 -26.87
N ASN A 181 5.51 -1.24 -26.37
CA ASN A 181 5.60 -2.55 -27.05
C ASN A 181 4.22 -3.22 -27.18
N PHE A 182 3.36 -3.11 -26.15
CA PHE A 182 2.01 -3.66 -26.21
C PHE A 182 1.04 -2.82 -27.05
N ASN A 183 1.18 -1.49 -27.05
CA ASN A 183 0.14 -0.56 -27.51
C ASN A 183 0.57 0.31 -28.70
N GLY A 184 1.83 0.22 -29.13
CA GLY A 184 2.41 1.04 -30.19
C GLY A 184 3.08 2.32 -29.69
N ASN A 185 4.05 2.80 -30.44
CA ASN A 185 4.93 3.91 -30.06
C ASN A 185 4.20 5.25 -29.80
N ASN A 186 3.04 5.44 -30.42
CA ASN A 186 2.25 6.68 -30.29
C ASN A 186 1.26 6.66 -29.12
N ALA A 187 1.13 5.53 -28.42
CA ALA A 187 0.26 5.45 -27.26
C ALA A 187 0.83 6.29 -26.11
N ARG A 188 0.01 7.23 -25.58
CA ARG A 188 0.37 8.01 -24.41
C ARG A 188 0.55 7.09 -23.19
N ARG A 189 1.48 7.44 -22.30
CA ARG A 189 1.68 6.73 -21.04
C ARG A 189 0.44 6.82 -20.15
N PRO A 190 0.08 5.74 -19.38
CA PRO A 190 -0.89 5.85 -18.30
C PRO A 190 -0.43 6.87 -17.25
N GLN A 191 -1.35 7.72 -16.81
CA GLN A 191 -1.06 8.81 -15.88
C GLN A 191 -1.85 8.66 -14.60
N PHE A 192 -1.19 8.89 -13.46
CA PHE A 192 -1.83 8.87 -12.15
C PHE A 192 -1.65 10.21 -11.43
N GLY A 193 -2.55 10.50 -10.52
CA GLY A 193 -2.45 11.68 -9.68
C GLY A 193 -3.09 11.50 -8.31
N MET A 194 -2.52 12.17 -7.32
CA MET A 194 -3.05 12.27 -5.98
C MET A 194 -3.85 13.56 -5.84
N TYR A 195 -5.13 13.44 -5.50
CA TYR A 195 -6.00 14.58 -5.28
C TYR A 195 -6.48 14.61 -3.83
N THR A 196 -5.73 15.26 -2.94
CA THR A 196 -6.01 15.34 -1.50
C THR A 196 -5.75 16.74 -0.98
N GLY A 197 -6.03 16.99 0.31
CA GLY A 197 -5.68 18.25 0.97
C GLY A 197 -4.18 18.62 0.91
N ARG A 198 -3.31 17.64 0.68
CA ARG A 198 -1.85 17.83 0.59
C ARG A 198 -1.34 18.09 -0.83
N THR A 199 -2.18 17.86 -1.83
CA THR A 199 -1.80 18.09 -3.24
C THR A 199 -1.66 19.60 -3.48
N PRO A 200 -0.56 20.07 -4.10
CA PRO A 200 -0.34 21.48 -4.41
C PRO A 200 -1.52 22.14 -5.14
N TYR A 201 -1.73 23.40 -4.86
CA TYR A 201 -2.75 24.29 -5.44
C TYR A 201 -4.20 23.94 -5.09
N PRO A 202 -4.63 24.25 -3.86
CA PRO A 202 -6.05 24.11 -3.48
C PRO A 202 -6.97 25.18 -4.09
N GLY A 203 -6.48 26.13 -4.84
CA GLY A 203 -7.22 27.25 -5.44
C GLY A 203 -6.68 27.66 -6.82
N GLU A 204 -6.87 28.93 -7.16
CA GLU A 204 -6.44 29.49 -8.43
C GLU A 204 -4.91 29.50 -8.60
N ILE A 205 -4.48 29.56 -9.87
CA ILE A 205 -3.06 29.72 -10.24
C ILE A 205 -2.53 31.00 -9.61
N ASN A 206 -1.37 30.91 -9.00
CA ASN A 206 -0.72 32.04 -8.34
C ASN A 206 0.79 31.93 -8.52
N SER A 207 1.40 32.96 -9.10
CA SER A 207 2.83 32.97 -9.43
C SER A 207 3.75 32.77 -8.20
N ASP A 208 3.34 33.21 -7.02
CA ASP A 208 4.14 33.01 -5.80
C ASP A 208 4.09 31.56 -5.32
N LYS A 209 2.93 30.90 -5.48
CA LYS A 209 2.80 29.46 -5.17
C LYS A 209 3.57 28.62 -6.18
N ASP A 210 3.56 28.98 -7.46
CA ASP A 210 4.31 28.33 -8.52
C ASP A 210 5.80 28.38 -8.23
N LYS A 211 6.32 29.59 -7.94
CA LYS A 211 7.73 29.79 -7.56
C LYS A 211 8.10 28.98 -6.32
N LYS A 212 7.27 29.02 -5.27
CA LYS A 212 7.52 28.25 -4.04
C LYS A 212 7.56 26.75 -4.29
N LEU A 213 6.68 26.22 -5.14
CA LEU A 213 6.71 24.80 -5.51
C LEU A 213 7.97 24.48 -6.32
N ALA A 214 8.31 25.30 -7.31
CA ALA A 214 9.52 25.17 -8.12
C ALA A 214 10.78 25.17 -7.24
N GLU A 215 10.90 26.13 -6.32
CA GLU A 215 12.01 26.21 -5.35
C GLU A 215 12.07 24.96 -4.47
N THR A 216 10.93 24.45 -3.98
CA THR A 216 10.86 23.23 -3.17
C THR A 216 11.32 22.01 -3.96
N LEU A 217 10.82 21.82 -5.19
CA LEU A 217 11.24 20.71 -6.05
C LEU A 217 12.73 20.79 -6.40
N THR A 218 13.24 22.00 -6.63
CA THR A 218 14.65 22.23 -6.91
C THR A 218 15.53 21.90 -5.70
N SER A 219 15.20 22.42 -4.52
CA SER A 219 16.02 22.24 -3.31
C SER A 219 15.97 20.81 -2.79
N ASP A 220 14.80 20.18 -2.81
CA ASP A 220 14.57 18.88 -2.19
C ASP A 220 14.90 17.71 -3.11
N LEU A 221 14.89 17.92 -4.43
CA LEU A 221 15.06 16.86 -5.41
C LEU A 221 16.18 17.15 -6.42
N LEU A 222 16.08 18.22 -7.22
CA LEU A 222 16.99 18.46 -8.34
C LEU A 222 18.43 18.71 -7.90
N ASN A 223 18.62 19.49 -6.81
CA ASN A 223 19.94 19.82 -6.27
C ASN A 223 20.56 18.72 -5.39
N LYS A 224 19.90 17.58 -5.22
CA LYS A 224 20.48 16.45 -4.47
C LYS A 224 21.53 15.72 -5.31
N SER A 225 22.48 15.07 -4.62
CA SER A 225 23.43 14.17 -5.29
C SER A 225 22.72 12.98 -5.93
N ASP A 226 23.33 12.39 -6.94
CA ASP A 226 22.75 11.25 -7.66
C ASP A 226 22.48 10.07 -6.71
N GLU A 227 23.37 9.79 -5.75
CA GLU A 227 23.16 8.78 -4.71
C GLU A 227 21.87 9.02 -3.89
N VAL A 228 21.54 10.29 -3.60
CA VAL A 228 20.32 10.63 -2.85
C VAL A 228 19.10 10.52 -3.75
N LYS A 229 19.21 10.90 -5.02
CA LYS A 229 18.13 10.74 -6.00
C LYS A 229 17.79 9.27 -6.21
N GLU A 230 18.81 8.41 -6.40
CA GLU A 230 18.61 6.95 -6.51
C GLU A 230 17.88 6.37 -5.28
N LYS A 231 18.29 6.75 -4.07
CA LYS A 231 17.57 6.35 -2.85
C LYS A 231 16.13 6.83 -2.81
N LEU A 232 15.87 8.07 -3.26
CA LEU A 232 14.50 8.61 -3.32
C LEU A 232 13.64 7.85 -4.34
N VAL A 233 14.21 7.45 -5.48
CA VAL A 233 13.57 6.59 -6.47
C VAL A 233 13.30 5.21 -5.87
N GLU A 234 14.29 4.59 -5.25
CA GLU A 234 14.17 3.27 -4.61
C GLU A 234 13.05 3.23 -3.56
N ILE A 235 12.90 4.28 -2.76
CA ILE A 235 11.81 4.35 -1.77
C ILE A 235 10.50 4.94 -2.32
N GLY A 236 10.42 5.25 -3.63
CA GLY A 236 9.23 5.79 -4.29
C GLY A 236 8.87 7.22 -3.91
N LYS A 237 9.85 8.02 -3.48
CA LYS A 237 9.66 9.44 -3.10
C LYS A 237 10.04 10.43 -4.19
N TYR A 238 10.70 10.00 -5.24
CA TYR A 238 11.01 10.85 -6.39
C TYR A 238 9.79 10.90 -7.32
N PRO A 239 9.33 12.12 -7.75
CA PRO A 239 8.17 12.24 -8.65
C PRO A 239 8.40 11.57 -10.00
N ALA A 240 7.37 10.93 -10.53
CA ALA A 240 7.43 10.22 -11.79
C ALA A 240 7.11 11.13 -13.00
N LYS A 241 7.87 12.21 -13.13
CA LYS A 241 7.90 13.08 -14.29
C LYS A 241 8.92 12.57 -15.30
N TYR A 242 8.61 12.69 -16.59
CA TYR A 242 9.55 12.34 -17.67
C TYR A 242 10.78 13.27 -17.62
N ASP A 243 10.56 14.56 -17.45
CA ASP A 243 11.58 15.57 -17.18
C ASP A 243 11.11 16.49 -16.06
N LEU A 244 11.66 16.28 -14.86
CA LEU A 244 11.31 17.09 -13.68
C LEU A 244 11.89 18.51 -13.79
N GLN A 245 13.06 18.68 -14.45
CA GLN A 245 13.64 20.01 -14.64
C GLN A 245 12.77 20.84 -15.57
N GLU A 246 12.36 20.30 -16.71
CA GLU A 246 11.44 20.95 -17.64
C GLU A 246 10.14 21.36 -16.95
N PHE A 247 9.57 20.48 -16.13
CA PHE A 247 8.37 20.80 -15.35
C PHE A 247 8.58 21.96 -14.38
N VAL A 248 9.72 22.00 -13.69
CA VAL A 248 10.08 23.10 -12.78
C VAL A 248 10.24 24.41 -13.54
N ASP A 249 10.90 24.38 -14.71
CA ASP A 249 11.07 25.57 -15.55
C ASP A 249 9.72 26.12 -16.03
N MET A 250 8.80 25.24 -16.41
CA MET A 250 7.43 25.61 -16.77
C MET A 250 6.65 26.23 -15.60
N LEU A 251 6.87 25.77 -14.36
CA LEU A 251 6.26 26.38 -13.18
C LEU A 251 6.71 27.82 -12.98
N TYR A 252 7.99 28.17 -13.25
CA TYR A 252 8.44 29.56 -13.21
C TYR A 252 7.76 30.43 -14.24
N GLU A 253 7.29 29.87 -15.35
CA GLU A 253 6.48 30.53 -16.37
C GLU A 253 4.96 30.55 -16.05
N GLY A 254 4.54 29.96 -14.91
CA GLY A 254 3.13 29.82 -14.53
C GLY A 254 2.37 28.79 -15.33
N LYS A 255 3.06 27.81 -15.93
CA LYS A 255 2.48 26.74 -16.74
C LYS A 255 2.50 25.42 -15.99
N HIS A 256 1.36 24.72 -16.02
CA HIS A 256 1.17 23.39 -15.43
C HIS A 256 0.89 22.38 -16.54
N ILE A 257 1.91 22.03 -17.31
CA ILE A 257 1.78 21.16 -18.46
C ILE A 257 2.21 19.76 -18.08
N THR A 258 1.37 18.78 -18.41
CA THR A 258 1.68 17.36 -18.28
C THR A 258 2.12 16.83 -19.64
N ASN A 259 3.32 16.28 -19.71
CA ASN A 259 3.84 15.61 -20.93
C ASN A 259 3.15 14.23 -21.11
N ASP A 260 2.98 13.79 -22.35
CA ASP A 260 2.40 12.47 -22.64
C ASP A 260 3.24 11.28 -22.12
N ASN A 261 4.53 11.51 -21.85
CA ASN A 261 5.42 10.53 -21.24
C ASN A 261 5.49 10.65 -19.71
N ASP A 262 4.89 11.68 -19.09
CA ASP A 262 4.76 11.74 -17.64
C ASP A 262 3.91 10.58 -17.14
N ALA A 263 4.30 9.97 -16.01
CA ALA A 263 3.45 9.02 -15.31
C ALA A 263 2.65 9.70 -14.19
N GLU A 264 3.17 10.76 -13.58
CA GLU A 264 2.56 11.43 -12.43
C GLU A 264 2.13 12.86 -12.74
N MET A 265 0.93 13.20 -12.30
CA MET A 265 0.44 14.58 -12.20
C MET A 265 0.60 15.04 -10.76
N ILE A 266 1.48 16.03 -10.54
CA ILE A 266 1.88 16.46 -9.19
C ILE A 266 0.89 17.47 -8.62
N THR A 267 0.29 18.32 -9.46
CA THR A 267 -0.57 19.41 -9.04
C THR A 267 -2.05 19.14 -9.34
N ARG A 268 -2.94 19.76 -8.57
CA ARG A 268 -4.38 19.73 -8.89
C ARG A 268 -4.70 20.38 -10.22
N ILE A 269 -3.95 21.40 -10.60
CA ILE A 269 -4.14 22.15 -11.87
C ILE A 269 -3.92 21.20 -13.04
N GLU A 270 -2.84 20.39 -13.03
CA GLU A 270 -2.63 19.38 -14.06
C GLU A 270 -3.83 18.45 -14.20
N MET A 271 -4.34 17.93 -13.06
CA MET A 271 -5.49 16.99 -13.06
C MET A 271 -6.82 17.65 -13.44
N GLN A 272 -6.96 18.96 -13.23
CA GLN A 272 -8.12 19.72 -13.68
C GLN A 272 -8.05 20.05 -15.18
N GLN A 273 -6.84 20.20 -15.71
CA GLN A 273 -6.63 20.43 -17.15
C GLN A 273 -6.67 19.15 -17.96
N LEU A 274 -6.05 18.08 -17.44
CA LEU A 274 -6.02 16.75 -18.06
C LEU A 274 -6.43 15.69 -17.05
N CYS A 275 -7.46 14.92 -17.38
CA CYS A 275 -7.95 13.87 -16.50
C CYS A 275 -6.92 12.73 -16.39
N PRO A 276 -6.49 12.32 -15.17
CA PRO A 276 -5.62 11.16 -14.97
C PRO A 276 -6.37 9.86 -15.21
N ASP A 277 -5.64 8.79 -15.56
CA ASP A 277 -6.19 7.44 -15.71
C ASP A 277 -6.42 6.77 -14.35
N ILE A 278 -5.54 7.07 -13.37
CA ILE A 278 -5.65 6.60 -11.99
C ILE A 278 -5.73 7.81 -11.08
N LEU A 279 -6.84 7.95 -10.38
CA LEU A 279 -7.08 9.01 -9.42
C LEU A 279 -7.05 8.45 -8.00
N ILE A 280 -6.15 8.97 -7.15
CA ILE A 280 -6.07 8.57 -5.75
C ILE A 280 -6.55 9.72 -4.89
N THR A 281 -7.52 9.43 -4.02
CA THR A 281 -8.11 10.45 -3.15
C THR A 281 -8.62 9.86 -1.85
N ASN A 282 -9.16 10.69 -0.97
CA ASN A 282 -9.92 10.25 0.20
C ASN A 282 -11.40 10.62 0.04
N TYR A 283 -12.27 10.03 0.89
CA TYR A 283 -13.72 10.23 0.78
C TYR A 283 -14.13 11.70 0.93
N SER A 284 -13.53 12.44 1.88
CA SER A 284 -13.86 13.85 2.09
C SER A 284 -13.48 14.72 0.88
N MET A 285 -12.34 14.46 0.27
CA MET A 285 -11.93 15.18 -0.93
C MET A 285 -12.80 14.83 -2.13
N LEU A 286 -13.16 13.55 -2.29
CA LEU A 286 -14.08 13.13 -3.35
C LEU A 286 -15.42 13.85 -3.23
N GLU A 287 -15.95 14.03 -2.03
CA GLU A 287 -17.18 14.79 -1.81
C GLU A 287 -17.05 16.23 -2.31
N TYR A 288 -15.96 16.92 -1.97
CA TYR A 288 -15.70 18.26 -2.50
C TYR A 288 -15.56 18.28 -4.03
N MET A 289 -14.86 17.32 -4.61
CA MET A 289 -14.66 17.20 -6.06
C MET A 289 -15.96 16.96 -6.84
N LEU A 290 -16.95 16.34 -6.21
CA LEU A 290 -18.24 16.13 -6.85
C LEU A 290 -19.13 17.38 -6.85
N ILE A 291 -18.87 18.31 -5.94
CA ILE A 291 -19.69 19.52 -5.75
C ILE A 291 -19.07 20.73 -6.46
N ARG A 292 -17.76 20.89 -6.39
CA ARG A 292 -17.09 22.10 -6.90
C ARG A 292 -17.02 22.14 -8.42
N PRO A 293 -17.26 23.31 -9.03
CA PRO A 293 -17.21 23.46 -10.49
C PRO A 293 -15.82 23.23 -11.09
N VAL A 294 -14.75 23.52 -10.33
CA VAL A 294 -13.37 23.46 -10.83
C VAL A 294 -12.94 22.04 -11.25
N GLU A 295 -13.54 21.00 -10.67
CA GLU A 295 -13.30 19.60 -11.04
C GLU A 295 -14.34 19.04 -12.05
N SER A 296 -15.27 19.86 -12.55
CA SER A 296 -16.34 19.38 -13.46
C SER A 296 -15.77 18.71 -14.72
N LYS A 297 -14.72 19.29 -15.31
CA LYS A 297 -14.06 18.74 -16.49
C LYS A 297 -13.57 17.30 -16.30
N LEU A 298 -12.98 17.00 -15.14
CA LEU A 298 -12.52 15.64 -14.80
C LEU A 298 -13.66 14.62 -14.87
N TRP A 299 -14.82 14.96 -14.32
CA TRP A 299 -15.99 14.07 -14.32
C TRP A 299 -16.66 14.00 -15.69
N GLU A 300 -16.69 15.10 -16.44
CA GLU A 300 -17.22 15.11 -17.80
C GLU A 300 -16.36 14.27 -18.76
N GLU A 301 -15.04 14.36 -18.67
CA GLU A 301 -14.14 13.53 -19.47
C GLU A 301 -14.29 12.04 -19.10
N THR A 302 -14.41 11.73 -17.81
CA THR A 302 -14.66 10.37 -17.34
C THR A 302 -16.00 9.82 -17.88
N LYS A 303 -17.04 10.65 -17.85
CA LYS A 303 -18.35 10.29 -18.41
C LYS A 303 -18.26 10.03 -19.91
N ARG A 304 -17.60 10.91 -20.69
CA ARG A 304 -17.40 10.73 -22.12
C ARG A 304 -16.62 9.46 -22.46
N TRP A 305 -15.61 9.12 -21.69
CA TRP A 305 -14.87 7.86 -21.83
C TRP A 305 -15.78 6.65 -21.57
N LEU A 306 -16.60 6.69 -20.53
CA LEU A 306 -17.57 5.62 -20.24
C LEU A 306 -18.63 5.49 -21.32
N GLU A 307 -19.13 6.58 -21.88
CA GLU A 307 -20.14 6.60 -22.94
C GLU A 307 -19.56 6.15 -24.30
N PHE A 308 -18.27 6.34 -24.53
CA PHE A 308 -17.60 6.00 -25.79
C PHE A 308 -17.66 4.50 -26.12
N ASP A 309 -17.50 3.64 -25.09
CA ASP A 309 -17.58 2.19 -25.25
C ASP A 309 -18.37 1.59 -24.07
N LYS A 310 -19.36 0.75 -24.40
CA LYS A 310 -20.18 0.06 -23.38
C LYS A 310 -19.38 -0.93 -22.53
N GLU A 311 -18.24 -1.39 -23.01
CA GLU A 311 -17.34 -2.27 -22.28
C GLU A 311 -16.41 -1.53 -21.29
N ASN A 312 -16.32 -0.21 -21.40
CA ASN A 312 -15.56 0.59 -20.46
C ASN A 312 -16.21 0.55 -19.08
N LYS A 313 -15.44 0.16 -18.06
CA LYS A 313 -15.89 0.08 -16.67
C LYS A 313 -14.94 0.86 -15.76
N LEU A 314 -15.52 1.67 -14.89
CA LEU A 314 -14.79 2.33 -13.82
C LEU A 314 -14.35 1.28 -12.78
N THR A 315 -13.08 1.24 -12.42
CA THR A 315 -12.61 0.44 -11.28
C THR A 315 -12.60 1.32 -10.04
N ILE A 316 -13.29 0.92 -8.98
CA ILE A 316 -13.27 1.61 -7.68
C ILE A 316 -12.56 0.71 -6.68
N VAL A 317 -11.41 1.16 -6.20
CA VAL A 317 -10.65 0.51 -5.13
C VAL A 317 -10.95 1.21 -3.82
N ILE A 318 -11.36 0.45 -2.81
CA ILE A 318 -11.60 0.95 -1.45
C ILE A 318 -10.67 0.20 -0.52
N ASP A 319 -9.58 0.84 -0.14
CA ASP A 319 -8.61 0.25 0.79
C ASP A 319 -9.03 0.50 2.25
N GLU A 320 -8.67 -0.44 3.14
CA GLU A 320 -9.06 -0.46 4.55
C GLU A 320 -10.57 -0.29 4.76
N ALA A 321 -11.39 -0.99 3.98
CA ALA A 321 -12.84 -0.87 3.96
C ALA A 321 -13.50 -1.06 5.33
N HIS A 322 -12.87 -1.80 6.26
CA HIS A 322 -13.32 -1.97 7.63
C HIS A 322 -13.42 -0.66 8.43
N MET A 323 -12.75 0.40 7.99
CA MET A 323 -12.84 1.71 8.62
C MET A 323 -14.17 2.43 8.30
N TYR A 324 -14.88 2.00 7.27
CA TYR A 324 -16.16 2.57 6.86
C TYR A 324 -17.35 1.83 7.49
N LYS A 325 -17.41 1.82 8.83
CA LYS A 325 -18.51 1.21 9.60
C LYS A 325 -19.45 2.28 10.19
N GLY A 326 -20.69 1.90 10.47
CA GLY A 326 -21.68 2.79 11.08
C GLY A 326 -22.05 3.98 10.19
N SER A 327 -22.14 5.18 10.75
CA SER A 327 -22.52 6.42 10.03
C SER A 327 -21.54 6.75 8.91
N ALA A 328 -20.23 6.61 9.15
CA ALA A 328 -19.20 6.86 8.12
C ALA A 328 -19.35 5.94 6.91
N GLY A 329 -19.73 4.68 7.13
CA GLY A 329 -20.04 3.74 6.04
C GLY A 329 -21.24 4.18 5.20
N GLY A 330 -22.29 4.67 5.86
CA GLY A 330 -23.47 5.23 5.19
C GLY A 330 -23.13 6.47 4.34
N GLU A 331 -22.30 7.38 4.85
CA GLU A 331 -21.84 8.56 4.10
C GLU A 331 -21.05 8.18 2.86
N VAL A 332 -20.10 7.23 2.98
CA VAL A 332 -19.32 6.75 1.83
C VAL A 332 -20.19 6.01 0.82
N ALA A 333 -21.16 5.22 1.28
CA ALA A 333 -22.12 4.56 0.40
C ALA A 333 -22.94 5.56 -0.42
N LEU A 334 -23.43 6.63 0.21
CA LEU A 334 -24.15 7.70 -0.47
C LEU A 334 -23.23 8.48 -1.43
N LEU A 335 -21.96 8.69 -1.06
CA LEU A 335 -20.98 9.35 -1.89
C LEU A 335 -20.70 8.55 -3.17
N ILE A 336 -20.57 7.23 -3.06
CA ILE A 336 -20.41 6.33 -4.22
C ILE A 336 -21.65 6.45 -5.14
N ARG A 337 -22.85 6.39 -4.59
CA ARG A 337 -24.09 6.55 -5.38
C ARG A 337 -24.17 7.91 -6.08
N ARG A 338 -23.73 8.98 -5.39
CA ARG A 338 -23.65 10.34 -5.97
C ARG A 338 -22.64 10.37 -7.14
N LEU A 339 -21.48 9.71 -7.00
CA LEU A 339 -20.49 9.59 -8.07
C LEU A 339 -21.09 8.85 -9.29
N LEU A 340 -21.70 7.69 -9.08
CA LEU A 340 -22.31 6.91 -10.17
C LEU A 340 -23.41 7.70 -10.90
N ASN A 341 -24.25 8.41 -10.15
CA ASN A 341 -25.27 9.28 -10.72
C ASN A 341 -24.65 10.43 -11.54
N LYS A 342 -23.60 11.09 -11.03
CA LYS A 342 -22.88 12.15 -11.76
C LYS A 342 -22.28 11.65 -13.07
N LEU A 343 -21.76 10.41 -13.07
CA LEU A 343 -21.22 9.76 -14.27
C LEU A 343 -22.31 9.15 -15.18
N ASN A 344 -23.57 9.14 -14.74
CA ASN A 344 -24.70 8.53 -15.41
C ASN A 344 -24.49 7.03 -15.71
N ILE A 345 -23.97 6.29 -14.74
CA ILE A 345 -23.74 4.84 -14.81
C ILE A 345 -24.39 4.12 -13.61
N ASN A 346 -24.59 2.83 -13.77
CA ASN A 346 -25.01 1.92 -12.70
C ASN A 346 -23.88 0.96 -12.31
N ASN A 347 -24.11 0.11 -11.30
CA ASN A 347 -23.13 -0.84 -10.81
C ASN A 347 -22.58 -1.83 -11.84
N SER A 348 -23.33 -2.15 -12.91
CA SER A 348 -22.85 -3.03 -13.98
C SER A 348 -21.66 -2.45 -14.76
N ARG A 349 -21.46 -1.13 -14.68
CA ARG A 349 -20.37 -0.39 -15.29
C ARG A 349 -19.21 -0.10 -14.32
N VAL A 350 -19.20 -0.76 -13.16
CA VAL A 350 -18.17 -0.61 -12.13
C VAL A 350 -17.58 -1.97 -11.77
N ASN A 351 -16.30 -2.00 -11.51
CA ASN A 351 -15.62 -3.11 -10.85
C ASN A 351 -15.16 -2.63 -9.48
N PHE A 352 -15.66 -3.24 -8.40
CA PHE A 352 -15.23 -2.92 -7.05
C PHE A 352 -14.12 -3.88 -6.59
N ILE A 353 -13.07 -3.32 -6.01
CA ILE A 353 -12.05 -4.06 -5.28
C ILE A 353 -11.93 -3.44 -3.89
N LEU A 354 -12.36 -4.17 -2.87
CA LEU A 354 -12.29 -3.75 -1.50
C LEU A 354 -11.21 -4.55 -0.78
N THR A 355 -10.43 -3.89 0.06
CA THR A 355 -9.45 -4.56 0.92
C THR A 355 -9.73 -4.25 2.38
N SER A 356 -9.43 -5.20 3.25
CA SER A 356 -9.66 -5.09 4.69
C SER A 356 -8.59 -5.85 5.47
N ALA A 357 -8.44 -5.53 6.75
CA ALA A 357 -7.76 -6.42 7.69
C ALA A 357 -8.46 -7.79 7.74
N SER A 358 -7.80 -8.78 8.33
CA SER A 358 -8.39 -10.12 8.50
C SER A 358 -9.74 -10.03 9.20
N VAL A 359 -10.70 -10.78 8.70
CA VAL A 359 -12.05 -10.86 9.25
C VAL A 359 -12.30 -12.32 9.69
N PRO A 360 -12.89 -12.55 10.88
CA PRO A 360 -13.26 -13.89 11.33
C PRO A 360 -14.21 -14.58 10.35
N LYS A 361 -14.04 -15.89 10.16
CA LYS A 361 -14.86 -16.67 9.21
C LYS A 361 -16.35 -16.68 9.58
N GLU A 362 -16.65 -16.55 10.86
CA GLU A 362 -18.02 -16.54 11.40
C GLU A 362 -18.80 -15.27 11.00
N GLU A 363 -18.14 -14.22 10.55
CA GLU A 363 -18.75 -12.93 10.17
C GLU A 363 -19.08 -12.82 8.67
N LYS A 364 -19.07 -13.91 7.92
CA LYS A 364 -19.25 -13.88 6.45
C LYS A 364 -20.54 -13.18 6.02
N GLU A 365 -21.67 -13.49 6.63
CA GLU A 365 -22.97 -12.86 6.31
C GLU A 365 -22.96 -11.34 6.60
N TYR A 366 -22.30 -10.96 7.69
CA TYR A 366 -22.13 -9.54 8.03
C TYR A 366 -21.30 -8.80 7.00
N ILE A 367 -20.23 -9.44 6.51
CA ILE A 367 -19.36 -8.88 5.46
C ILE A 367 -20.14 -8.72 4.15
N GLU A 368 -20.89 -9.73 3.74
CA GLU A 368 -21.71 -9.69 2.52
C GLU A 368 -22.72 -8.54 2.58
N LYS A 369 -23.40 -8.38 3.71
CA LYS A 369 -24.29 -7.25 3.93
C LYS A 369 -23.56 -5.92 3.88
N PHE A 370 -22.43 -5.80 4.58
CA PHE A 370 -21.61 -4.59 4.58
C PHE A 370 -21.17 -4.19 3.17
N ILE A 371 -20.69 -5.15 2.36
CA ILE A 371 -20.27 -4.89 0.98
C ILE A 371 -21.44 -4.40 0.14
N LYS A 372 -22.60 -5.06 0.23
CA LYS A 372 -23.83 -4.66 -0.47
C LYS A 372 -24.26 -3.25 -0.11
N ASP A 373 -24.30 -2.94 1.19
CA ASP A 373 -24.68 -1.61 1.69
C ASP A 373 -23.71 -0.53 1.21
N LEU A 374 -22.40 -0.80 1.23
CA LEU A 374 -21.37 0.14 0.84
C LEU A 374 -21.38 0.41 -0.68
N THR A 375 -21.43 -0.63 -1.50
CA THR A 375 -21.32 -0.52 -2.96
C THR A 375 -22.66 -0.26 -3.63
N GLY A 376 -23.77 -0.59 -2.98
CA GLY A 376 -25.11 -0.55 -3.56
C GLY A 376 -25.35 -1.65 -4.59
N ASN A 377 -24.52 -2.71 -4.59
CA ASN A 377 -24.69 -3.84 -5.51
C ASN A 377 -25.59 -4.92 -4.87
N GLU A 378 -26.81 -5.06 -5.38
CA GLU A 378 -27.81 -6.00 -4.86
C GLU A 378 -27.64 -7.42 -5.42
N ASN A 379 -26.82 -7.62 -6.45
CA ASN A 379 -26.62 -8.92 -7.08
C ASN A 379 -25.74 -9.83 -6.21
N GLU A 380 -26.33 -10.86 -5.62
CA GLU A 380 -25.65 -11.83 -4.72
C GLU A 380 -24.48 -12.57 -5.35
N TYR A 381 -24.47 -12.71 -6.67
CA TYR A 381 -23.49 -13.55 -7.41
C TYR A 381 -22.22 -12.80 -7.86
N ASN A 382 -22.12 -11.49 -7.63
CA ASN A 382 -21.01 -10.71 -8.19
C ASN A 382 -19.85 -10.46 -7.23
N PHE A 383 -19.96 -10.86 -5.96
CA PHE A 383 -18.87 -10.68 -4.99
C PHE A 383 -18.10 -11.97 -4.74
N ASN A 384 -16.77 -11.84 -4.74
CA ASN A 384 -15.87 -12.89 -4.29
C ASN A 384 -15.12 -12.43 -3.04
N ILE A 385 -15.33 -13.12 -1.92
CA ILE A 385 -14.62 -12.86 -0.66
C ILE A 385 -13.38 -13.75 -0.63
N ILE A 386 -12.21 -13.13 -0.62
CA ILE A 386 -10.92 -13.79 -0.64
C ILE A 386 -10.24 -13.59 0.70
N SER A 387 -9.96 -14.69 1.39
CA SER A 387 -9.18 -14.69 2.63
C SER A 387 -7.77 -15.19 2.37
N GLY A 388 -6.81 -14.64 3.11
CA GLY A 388 -5.45 -15.14 3.07
C GLY A 388 -5.37 -16.56 3.60
N ILE A 389 -4.79 -17.45 2.81
CA ILE A 389 -4.53 -18.84 3.24
C ILE A 389 -3.12 -18.87 3.80
N GLN A 390 -3.01 -19.11 5.09
CA GLN A 390 -1.72 -19.30 5.74
C GLN A 390 -1.11 -20.64 5.34
N LYS A 391 0.22 -20.69 5.35
CA LYS A 391 0.94 -21.95 5.16
C LYS A 391 0.63 -22.86 6.36
N GLU A 392 0.05 -24.00 6.11
CA GLU A 392 -0.08 -25.02 7.14
C GLU A 392 1.30 -25.61 7.37
N PHE A 393 1.78 -25.51 8.58
CA PHE A 393 2.99 -26.21 8.99
C PHE A 393 2.59 -27.60 9.43
N SER A 394 3.10 -28.63 8.76
CA SER A 394 3.05 -29.99 9.29
C SER A 394 4.22 -30.14 10.25
N PHE A 395 3.92 -30.16 11.53
CA PHE A 395 4.95 -30.38 12.54
C PHE A 395 5.20 -31.89 12.69
N GLU A 396 6.41 -32.35 12.38
CA GLU A 396 6.90 -33.58 12.95
C GLU A 396 7.14 -33.32 14.44
N HIS A 397 6.45 -34.04 15.31
CA HIS A 397 6.57 -33.88 16.76
C HIS A 397 8.03 -33.98 17.20
N LEU A 398 8.56 -32.88 17.71
CA LEU A 398 9.78 -32.94 18.51
C LEU A 398 9.43 -33.40 19.92
N THR A 399 10.22 -34.34 20.40
CA THR A 399 10.21 -34.85 21.78
C THR A 399 10.24 -33.70 22.79
N GLU A 400 9.68 -33.98 23.98
CA GLU A 400 9.56 -33.12 25.16
C GLU A 400 10.66 -32.03 25.23
N PHE A 401 10.24 -30.77 25.09
CA PHE A 401 11.12 -29.62 25.14
C PHE A 401 10.88 -28.84 26.43
N ASP A 402 11.94 -28.61 27.21
CA ASP A 402 11.88 -27.77 28.41
C ASP A 402 11.93 -26.27 28.04
N VAL A 403 10.75 -25.66 27.92
CA VAL A 403 10.59 -24.22 27.65
C VAL A 403 11.36 -23.34 28.64
N ASN A 404 11.57 -23.82 29.88
CA ASN A 404 12.29 -23.04 30.90
C ASN A 404 13.76 -22.77 30.51
N LYS A 405 14.35 -23.57 29.65
CA LYS A 405 15.69 -23.33 29.11
C LYS A 405 15.71 -22.07 28.22
N LEU A 406 14.68 -21.87 27.38
CA LEU A 406 14.54 -20.66 26.55
C LEU A 406 14.14 -19.43 27.37
N LEU A 407 13.25 -19.57 28.36
CA LEU A 407 12.82 -18.46 29.21
C LEU A 407 13.94 -17.87 30.07
N LYS A 408 15.00 -18.62 30.33
CA LYS A 408 16.19 -18.14 31.04
C LYS A 408 17.17 -17.40 30.14
N PHE A 409 17.03 -17.52 28.84
CA PHE A 409 17.94 -16.86 27.91
C PHE A 409 17.68 -15.36 27.84
N ASP A 410 18.70 -14.57 28.09
CA ASP A 410 18.64 -13.11 28.00
C ASP A 410 18.85 -12.67 26.54
N ILE A 411 17.77 -12.28 25.88
CA ILE A 411 17.79 -11.79 24.48
C ILE A 411 18.67 -10.55 24.33
N ASP A 412 18.86 -9.75 25.37
CA ASP A 412 19.71 -8.56 25.32
C ASP A 412 21.19 -8.91 25.05
N LEU A 413 21.63 -10.13 25.37
CA LEU A 413 22.96 -10.63 25.00
C LEU A 413 23.21 -10.68 23.49
N LEU A 414 22.15 -10.75 22.67
CA LEU A 414 22.27 -10.74 21.20
C LEU A 414 22.53 -9.33 20.62
N GLN A 415 22.63 -8.29 21.44
CA GLN A 415 22.91 -6.91 20.99
C GLN A 415 24.42 -6.63 20.80
N CYS A 416 25.19 -7.63 20.44
CA CYS A 416 26.63 -7.58 20.20
C CYS A 416 26.99 -7.70 18.72
N GLU A 417 28.30 -7.71 18.40
CA GLU A 417 28.77 -7.94 17.03
C GLU A 417 28.47 -9.38 16.54
N GLU A 418 28.39 -9.56 15.23
CA GLU A 418 27.94 -10.81 14.59
C GLU A 418 28.73 -12.04 15.07
N LYS A 419 30.04 -11.92 15.23
CA LYS A 419 30.90 -13.02 15.67
C LYS A 419 30.61 -13.43 17.13
N GLU A 420 30.39 -12.47 17.99
CA GLU A 420 30.03 -12.69 19.38
C GLU A 420 28.63 -13.27 19.50
N ARG A 421 27.72 -12.78 18.73
CA ARG A 421 26.34 -13.28 18.60
C ARG A 421 26.30 -14.73 18.17
N LEU A 422 27.14 -15.13 17.20
CA LEU A 422 27.27 -16.52 16.79
C LEU A 422 27.70 -17.43 17.94
N ASN A 423 28.67 -17.00 18.75
CA ASN A 423 29.12 -17.76 19.93
C ASN A 423 27.99 -17.91 20.95
N ILE A 424 27.23 -16.86 21.21
CA ILE A 424 26.09 -16.88 22.13
C ILE A 424 25.02 -17.86 21.66
N ILE A 425 24.66 -17.82 20.37
CA ILE A 425 23.65 -18.74 19.81
C ILE A 425 24.16 -20.18 19.82
N ASN A 426 25.42 -20.43 19.48
CA ASN A 426 26.02 -21.77 19.59
C ASN A 426 25.99 -22.30 21.04
N SER A 427 26.23 -21.43 22.04
CA SER A 427 26.10 -21.79 23.44
C SER A 427 24.65 -22.12 23.82
N LEU A 428 23.67 -21.34 23.35
CA LEU A 428 22.25 -21.62 23.54
C LEU A 428 21.87 -22.96 22.91
N LEU A 429 22.30 -23.23 21.69
CA LEU A 429 22.02 -24.51 21.03
C LEU A 429 22.59 -25.71 21.80
N LYS A 430 23.76 -25.57 22.41
CA LYS A 430 24.33 -26.62 23.28
C LYS A 430 23.50 -26.83 24.55
N GLU A 431 23.00 -25.75 25.16
CA GLU A 431 22.09 -25.82 26.31
C GLU A 431 20.75 -26.48 25.96
N LEU A 432 20.32 -26.35 24.69
CA LEU A 432 19.12 -26.97 24.14
C LEU A 432 19.38 -28.41 23.66
N ASP A 433 20.50 -29.02 24.06
CA ASP A 433 20.93 -30.38 23.70
C ASP A 433 21.12 -30.60 22.18
N GLN A 434 21.34 -29.53 21.42
CA GLN A 434 21.66 -29.59 19.99
C GLN A 434 23.18 -29.74 19.78
N LYS A 435 23.59 -30.75 19.03
CA LYS A 435 25.01 -31.11 18.79
C LYS A 435 25.66 -30.33 17.64
N HIS A 436 25.06 -29.27 17.14
CA HIS A 436 25.61 -28.49 16.04
C HIS A 436 26.37 -27.26 16.58
N ASP A 437 27.56 -27.05 16.02
CA ASP A 437 28.36 -25.84 16.22
C ASP A 437 28.55 -25.21 14.84
N PHE A 438 28.18 -23.94 14.66
CA PHE A 438 28.20 -23.26 13.39
C PHE A 438 29.33 -22.25 13.34
N ASP A 439 30.02 -22.21 12.20
CA ASP A 439 31.04 -21.20 11.90
C ASP A 439 30.46 -19.99 11.14
N ASN A 440 29.25 -20.14 10.56
CA ASN A 440 28.54 -19.13 9.79
C ASN A 440 27.27 -18.68 10.50
N TYR A 441 27.17 -17.37 10.76
CA TYR A 441 26.04 -16.79 11.46
C TYR A 441 24.69 -17.00 10.73
N LYS A 442 24.68 -16.88 9.41
CA LYS A 442 23.47 -17.06 8.61
C LYS A 442 22.94 -18.51 8.63
N GLU A 443 23.84 -19.47 8.56
CA GLU A 443 23.48 -20.90 8.67
C GLU A 443 22.97 -21.22 10.08
N CYS A 444 23.61 -20.66 11.10
CA CYS A 444 23.19 -20.78 12.48
C CYS A 444 21.77 -20.18 12.70
N GLN A 445 21.49 -19.02 12.12
CA GLN A 445 20.16 -18.40 12.19
C GLN A 445 19.08 -19.27 11.53
N ILE A 446 19.35 -19.80 10.34
CA ILE A 446 18.41 -20.68 9.63
C ILE A 446 18.12 -21.92 10.46
N TYR A 447 19.17 -22.58 10.99
CA TYR A 447 19.00 -23.75 11.82
C TYR A 447 18.23 -23.48 13.11
N LEU A 448 18.54 -22.37 13.80
CA LEU A 448 17.84 -21.97 15.02
C LEU A 448 16.37 -21.67 14.71
N TYR A 449 16.09 -21.00 13.60
CA TYR A 449 14.72 -20.73 13.16
C TYR A 449 13.96 -22.05 12.91
N ASP A 450 14.51 -22.94 12.10
CA ASP A 450 13.92 -24.24 11.79
C ASP A 450 13.70 -25.11 13.05
N TYR A 451 14.62 -25.02 14.00
CA TYR A 451 14.52 -25.71 15.27
C TYR A 451 13.40 -25.15 16.15
N LEU A 452 13.34 -23.82 16.31
CA LEU A 452 12.31 -23.16 17.12
C LEU A 452 10.91 -23.30 16.51
N GLU A 453 10.80 -23.30 15.17
CA GLU A 453 9.55 -23.50 14.45
C GLU A 453 8.92 -24.88 14.73
N ARG A 454 9.72 -25.89 15.12
CA ARG A 454 9.28 -27.26 15.42
C ARG A 454 8.90 -27.48 16.89
N ILE A 455 9.03 -26.49 17.74
CA ILE A 455 8.72 -26.62 19.16
C ILE A 455 7.25 -26.30 19.41
N GLU A 456 6.49 -27.28 19.92
CA GLU A 456 5.05 -27.15 20.16
C GLU A 456 4.62 -25.92 20.97
N PRO A 457 5.33 -25.51 22.05
CA PRO A 457 4.99 -24.28 22.78
C PRO A 457 5.14 -23.00 21.97
N MET A 458 6.08 -22.93 21.03
CA MET A 458 6.27 -21.77 20.13
C MET A 458 5.20 -21.69 19.05
N ILE A 459 4.52 -22.78 18.76
CA ILE A 459 3.40 -22.87 17.80
C ILE A 459 2.11 -22.32 18.41
N LYS A 460 1.96 -22.43 19.73
CA LYS A 460 0.77 -22.00 20.48
C LYS A 460 0.80 -20.52 20.87
N ILE A 461 1.91 -19.83 20.66
CA ILE A 461 2.04 -18.39 20.81
C ILE A 461 1.77 -17.71 19.47
#